data_bdc993c82793cf30bbadbc2709d665bc
#
_entry.id   bdc993c82793cf30bbadbc2709d665bc
#
_cell.length_a   1.000
_cell.length_b   1.000
_cell.length_c   1.000
_cell.angle_alpha   90.00
_cell.angle_beta   90.00
_cell.angle_gamma   90.00
#
_symmetry.space_group_name_H-M   'P 1'
#
loop_
_entity.id
_entity.type
_entity.pdbx_description
1 polymer ?
#
loop_
_entity_poly.entity_id
_entity_poly.type
_entity_poly.pdbx_seq_one_letter_code
_entity_poly.pdbx_strand_id
1 'polypeptide(L)'
;MIIKTDLIKPACATILSAVDSADVSMITETLEIVSSDNVLYLNVTNREYFTQVKVQIDECIDFHATVNATLFLKLIPQITTEEIELNVVNNYLEVKANGVYKFPLIFDGDKLLELPKIKIENVTSEFTINSSILHSILNYNSKELNKKAFSKLVQRYYYVDDKGCITFTSGACVNNFDLPNPVKILLSQKIVKLFKLFDGDVLFTLGYDEISDDIVQTKVKFECNNIVLTSILSM
;
A
#
# COMPACT_ATOMS: atom_id res chain seq x y z
N MET A 1 13.96 -17.61 -10.50
CA MET A 1 14.33 -16.17 -10.39
C MET A 1 15.27 -16.02 -9.20
N ILE A 2 16.42 -15.39 -9.42
CA ILE A 2 17.41 -15.11 -8.36
C ILE A 2 17.36 -13.61 -8.03
N ILE A 3 17.38 -13.28 -6.74
CA ILE A 3 17.27 -11.90 -6.27
C ILE A 3 18.32 -11.68 -5.17
N LYS A 4 19.01 -10.53 -5.23
CA LYS A 4 19.90 -10.10 -4.15
C LYS A 4 19.09 -9.80 -2.88
N THR A 5 19.55 -10.38 -1.79
CA THR A 5 18.86 -10.29 -0.49
C THR A 5 18.78 -8.85 0.04
N ASP A 6 19.79 -8.04 -0.23
CA ASP A 6 19.85 -6.63 0.16
C ASP A 6 18.81 -5.75 -0.57
N LEU A 7 18.34 -6.15 -1.77
CA LEU A 7 17.30 -5.45 -2.51
C LEU A 7 15.90 -5.81 -2.01
N ILE A 8 15.64 -7.09 -1.74
CA ILE A 8 14.29 -7.55 -1.39
C ILE A 8 13.94 -7.33 0.09
N LYS A 9 14.91 -7.40 1.00
CA LYS A 9 14.67 -7.22 2.43
C LYS A 9 14.03 -5.86 2.79
N PRO A 10 14.56 -4.72 2.34
CA PRO A 10 13.95 -3.43 2.61
C PRO A 10 12.53 -3.34 2.03
N ALA A 11 12.31 -3.88 0.83
CA ALA A 11 11.01 -3.90 0.19
C ALA A 11 10.00 -4.73 0.99
N CYS A 12 10.40 -5.90 1.49
CA CYS A 12 9.56 -6.73 2.37
C CYS A 12 9.24 -6.03 3.70
N ALA A 13 10.21 -5.33 4.31
CA ALA A 13 9.97 -4.56 5.53
C ALA A 13 8.99 -3.40 5.29
N THR A 14 9.10 -2.74 4.16
CA THR A 14 8.20 -1.65 3.75
C THR A 14 6.79 -2.17 3.53
N ILE A 15 6.60 -3.16 2.68
CA ILE A 15 5.26 -3.67 2.32
C ILE A 15 4.55 -4.35 3.50
N LEU A 16 5.29 -4.96 4.44
CA LEU A 16 4.73 -5.55 5.66
C LEU A 16 3.92 -4.54 6.47
N SER A 17 4.32 -3.26 6.44
CA SER A 17 3.60 -2.19 7.14
C SER A 17 2.22 -1.89 6.54
N ALA A 18 1.98 -2.31 5.29
CA ALA A 18 0.71 -2.15 4.59
C ALA A 18 -0.20 -3.38 4.69
N VAL A 19 0.28 -4.48 5.28
CA VAL A 19 -0.57 -5.65 5.54
C VAL A 19 -1.54 -5.34 6.69
N ASP A 20 -2.84 -5.42 6.41
CA ASP A 20 -3.88 -5.18 7.42
C ASP A 20 -4.21 -6.48 8.16
N SER A 21 -3.64 -6.64 9.35
CA SER A 21 -3.89 -7.81 10.20
C SER A 21 -5.23 -7.78 10.93
N ALA A 22 -5.98 -6.69 10.86
CA ALA A 22 -7.27 -6.55 11.53
C ALA A 22 -8.46 -7.04 10.69
N ASP A 23 -8.28 -7.08 9.37
CA ASP A 23 -9.27 -7.60 8.42
C ASP A 23 -8.78 -8.95 7.89
N VAL A 24 -9.28 -10.02 8.48
CA VAL A 24 -8.90 -11.40 8.13
C VAL A 24 -9.74 -11.87 6.95
N SER A 25 -9.19 -11.80 5.76
CA SER A 25 -9.77 -12.40 4.55
C SER A 25 -8.66 -12.91 3.65
N MET A 26 -8.99 -13.82 2.74
CA MET A 26 -8.02 -14.39 1.81
C MET A 26 -7.25 -13.28 1.05
N ILE A 27 -7.94 -12.23 0.61
CA ILE A 27 -7.36 -11.12 -0.15
C ILE A 27 -6.42 -10.28 0.74
N THR A 28 -6.83 -9.96 1.97
CA THR A 28 -6.06 -9.08 2.88
C THR A 28 -4.84 -9.75 3.49
N GLU A 29 -4.83 -11.09 3.53
CA GLU A 29 -3.68 -11.89 3.99
C GLU A 29 -2.72 -12.27 2.86
N THR A 30 -3.02 -11.91 1.60
CA THR A 30 -2.23 -12.31 0.44
C THR A 30 -1.17 -11.25 0.10
N LEU A 31 0.05 -11.73 -0.15
CA LEU A 31 1.08 -11.05 -0.89
C LEU A 31 1.10 -11.60 -2.32
N GLU A 32 0.90 -10.73 -3.29
CA GLU A 32 1.12 -11.04 -4.70
C GLU A 32 2.52 -10.58 -5.11
N ILE A 33 3.30 -11.48 -5.67
CA ILE A 33 4.66 -11.28 -6.16
C ILE A 33 4.64 -11.44 -7.67
N VAL A 34 4.89 -10.35 -8.40
CA VAL A 34 4.88 -10.36 -9.86
C VAL A 34 6.17 -9.76 -10.36
N SER A 35 6.78 -10.34 -11.40
CA SER A 35 7.88 -9.68 -12.10
C SER A 35 7.58 -9.50 -13.57
N SER A 36 7.92 -8.34 -14.09
CA SER A 36 7.94 -7.98 -15.51
C SER A 36 8.95 -6.86 -15.75
N ASP A 37 9.55 -6.82 -16.94
CA ASP A 37 10.44 -5.73 -17.36
C ASP A 37 11.57 -5.40 -16.37
N ASN A 38 12.22 -6.41 -15.82
CA ASN A 38 13.28 -6.29 -14.80
C ASN A 38 12.84 -5.64 -13.48
N VAL A 39 11.54 -5.61 -13.20
CA VAL A 39 11.00 -5.11 -11.96
C VAL A 39 10.20 -6.20 -11.25
N LEU A 40 10.51 -6.41 -9.99
CA LEU A 40 9.70 -7.23 -9.09
C LEU A 40 8.72 -6.33 -8.35
N TYR A 41 7.47 -6.66 -8.39
CA TYR A 41 6.38 -5.97 -7.69
C TYR A 41 5.94 -6.82 -6.51
N LEU A 42 5.93 -6.24 -5.33
CA LEU A 42 5.31 -6.78 -4.14
C LEU A 42 4.01 -6.02 -3.89
N ASN A 43 2.89 -6.70 -3.95
CA ASN A 43 1.56 -6.11 -3.88
C ASN A 43 0.77 -6.65 -2.69
N VAL A 44 0.12 -5.75 -1.96
CA VAL A 44 -0.87 -6.08 -0.91
C VAL A 44 -2.07 -5.17 -1.01
N THR A 45 -3.21 -5.61 -0.53
CA THR A 45 -4.45 -4.82 -0.51
C THR A 45 -5.30 -5.15 0.72
N ASN A 46 -6.17 -4.22 1.10
CA ASN A 46 -7.19 -4.45 2.13
C ASN A 46 -8.58 -4.01 1.71
N ARG A 47 -8.88 -3.99 0.40
CA ARG A 47 -10.12 -3.51 -0.22
C ARG A 47 -10.30 -1.98 -0.23
N GLU A 48 -9.78 -1.25 0.78
CA GLU A 48 -9.79 0.23 0.80
C GLU A 48 -8.61 0.80 0.03
N TYR A 49 -7.47 0.11 0.08
CA TYR A 49 -6.23 0.52 -0.59
C TYR A 49 -5.50 -0.65 -1.23
N PHE A 50 -4.67 -0.32 -2.19
CA PHE A 50 -3.69 -1.19 -2.84
C PHE A 50 -2.32 -0.56 -2.66
N THR A 51 -1.37 -1.33 -2.14
CA THR A 51 0.02 -0.89 -1.96
C THR A 51 0.94 -1.77 -2.77
N GLN A 52 1.85 -1.14 -3.49
CA GLN A 52 2.86 -1.79 -4.30
C GLN A 52 4.24 -1.27 -3.93
N VAL A 53 5.21 -2.17 -3.80
CA VAL A 53 6.63 -1.84 -3.69
C VAL A 53 7.36 -2.45 -4.88
N LYS A 54 8.14 -1.64 -5.60
CA LYS A 54 8.91 -2.02 -6.77
C LYS A 54 10.35 -2.34 -6.35
N VAL A 55 10.91 -3.42 -6.85
CA VAL A 55 12.31 -3.81 -6.65
C VAL A 55 12.96 -4.01 -8.01
N GLN A 56 14.00 -3.26 -8.31
CA GLN A 56 14.75 -3.46 -9.54
C GLN A 56 15.52 -4.78 -9.46
N ILE A 57 15.38 -5.63 -10.47
CA ILE A 57 16.07 -6.93 -10.57
C ILE A 57 16.89 -6.99 -11.86
N ASP A 58 17.94 -7.82 -11.83
CA ASP A 58 18.87 -7.92 -12.97
C ASP A 58 18.34 -8.83 -14.10
N GLU A 59 17.39 -9.72 -13.78
CA GLU A 59 16.84 -10.71 -14.72
C GLU A 59 15.42 -10.36 -15.15
N CYS A 60 15.17 -10.38 -16.47
CA CYS A 60 13.84 -10.27 -17.03
C CYS A 60 13.17 -11.64 -17.08
N ILE A 61 12.48 -12.03 -16.04
CA ILE A 61 11.74 -13.29 -15.95
C ILE A 61 10.29 -12.98 -15.58
N ASP A 62 9.36 -13.43 -16.38
CA ASP A 62 7.95 -13.40 -16.02
C ASP A 62 7.72 -14.37 -14.86
N PHE A 63 7.31 -13.84 -13.75
CA PHE A 63 7.07 -14.59 -12.53
C PHE A 63 5.79 -14.12 -11.85
N HIS A 64 4.99 -15.05 -11.38
CA HIS A 64 3.78 -14.75 -10.60
C HIS A 64 3.60 -15.77 -9.47
N ALA A 65 3.47 -15.29 -8.25
CA ALA A 65 3.13 -16.11 -7.09
C ALA A 65 2.27 -15.31 -6.11
N THR A 66 1.36 -15.99 -5.44
CA THR A 66 0.54 -15.43 -4.36
C THR A 66 0.65 -16.30 -3.14
N VAL A 67 1.04 -15.72 -2.01
CA VAL A 67 1.34 -16.43 -0.77
C VAL A 67 0.82 -15.67 0.44
N ASN A 68 0.81 -16.32 1.62
CA ASN A 68 0.49 -15.62 2.85
C ASN A 68 1.53 -14.51 3.13
N ALA A 69 1.05 -13.26 3.15
CA ALA A 69 1.87 -12.07 3.29
C ALA A 69 2.70 -12.08 4.58
N THR A 70 2.05 -12.36 5.71
CA THR A 70 2.71 -12.30 7.02
C THR A 70 3.83 -13.34 7.12
N LEU A 71 3.63 -14.55 6.64
CA LEU A 71 4.64 -15.61 6.70
C LEU A 71 5.84 -15.29 5.83
N PHE A 72 5.61 -14.90 4.57
CA PHE A 72 6.68 -14.58 3.63
C PHE A 72 7.46 -13.35 4.08
N LEU A 73 6.78 -12.24 4.37
CA LEU A 73 7.39 -10.96 4.71
C LEU A 73 8.15 -10.99 6.05
N LYS A 74 7.82 -11.90 6.96
CA LYS A 74 8.59 -12.11 8.19
C LYS A 74 9.78 -13.03 8.02
N LEU A 75 9.75 -13.95 7.04
CA LEU A 75 10.87 -14.84 6.77
C LEU A 75 12.03 -14.13 6.05
N ILE A 76 11.72 -13.40 4.97
CA ILE A 76 12.75 -12.81 4.10
C ILE A 76 13.81 -11.98 4.87
N PRO A 77 13.44 -11.11 5.84
CA PRO A 77 14.45 -10.39 6.64
C PRO A 77 15.39 -11.27 7.46
N GLN A 78 15.02 -12.53 7.75
CA GLN A 78 15.80 -13.48 8.54
C GLN A 78 16.86 -14.23 7.70
N ILE A 79 16.77 -14.17 6.39
CA ILE A 79 17.70 -14.85 5.47
C ILE A 79 19.05 -14.16 5.53
N THR A 80 20.14 -14.94 5.57
CA THR A 80 21.51 -14.42 5.71
C THR A 80 22.37 -14.61 4.46
N THR A 81 21.87 -15.34 3.45
CA THR A 81 22.55 -15.51 2.16
C THR A 81 22.54 -14.22 1.36
N GLU A 82 23.51 -14.03 0.48
CA GLU A 82 23.60 -12.86 -0.41
C GLU A 82 22.48 -12.83 -1.44
N GLU A 83 22.01 -14.02 -1.84
CA GLU A 83 20.96 -14.21 -2.83
C GLU A 83 19.88 -15.16 -2.32
N ILE A 84 18.69 -15.01 -2.86
CA ILE A 84 17.59 -15.96 -2.72
C ILE A 84 17.11 -16.39 -4.11
N GLU A 85 16.74 -17.66 -4.21
CA GLU A 85 16.11 -18.19 -5.43
C GLU A 85 14.63 -18.44 -5.15
N LEU A 86 13.75 -17.85 -5.98
CA LEU A 86 12.31 -18.04 -5.93
C LEU A 86 11.87 -18.92 -7.10
N ASN A 87 11.21 -20.03 -6.80
CA ASN A 87 10.67 -20.96 -7.78
C ASN A 87 9.22 -21.31 -7.47
N VAL A 88 8.39 -21.32 -8.49
CA VAL A 88 7.05 -21.91 -8.38
C VAL A 88 7.14 -23.39 -8.77
N VAL A 89 6.87 -24.26 -7.81
CA VAL A 89 6.93 -25.72 -8.00
C VAL A 89 5.61 -26.32 -7.53
N ASN A 90 4.85 -26.88 -8.46
CA ASN A 90 3.49 -27.34 -8.20
C ASN A 90 2.63 -26.20 -7.60
N ASN A 91 2.09 -26.44 -6.39
CA ASN A 91 1.25 -25.47 -5.67
C ASN A 91 2.01 -24.73 -4.55
N TYR A 92 3.34 -24.58 -4.69
CA TYR A 92 4.18 -23.93 -3.70
C TYR A 92 5.11 -22.92 -4.34
N LEU A 93 5.31 -21.81 -3.65
CA LEU A 93 6.48 -20.96 -3.83
C LEU A 93 7.60 -21.53 -2.97
N GLU A 94 8.67 -22.00 -3.60
CA GLU A 94 9.91 -22.41 -2.92
C GLU A 94 10.89 -21.22 -2.86
N VAL A 95 11.36 -20.91 -1.66
CA VAL A 95 12.42 -19.93 -1.40
C VAL A 95 13.64 -20.70 -0.99
N LYS A 96 14.68 -20.72 -1.84
CA LYS A 96 15.97 -21.32 -1.54
C LYS A 96 16.96 -20.24 -1.11
N ALA A 97 17.56 -20.44 0.05
CA ALA A 97 18.53 -19.54 0.66
C ALA A 97 19.44 -20.35 1.61
N ASN A 98 19.57 -19.93 2.87
CA ASN A 98 20.20 -20.73 3.94
C ASN A 98 19.40 -22.00 4.30
N GLY A 99 18.31 -22.26 3.63
CA GLY A 99 17.42 -23.41 3.70
C GLY A 99 16.46 -23.42 2.53
N VAL A 100 15.56 -24.38 2.48
CA VAL A 100 14.45 -24.43 1.51
C VAL A 100 13.13 -24.23 2.26
N TYR A 101 12.46 -23.16 1.94
CA TYR A 101 11.18 -22.77 2.57
C TYR A 101 10.07 -22.88 1.53
N LYS A 102 8.93 -23.47 1.91
CA LYS A 102 7.80 -23.70 1.03
C LYS A 102 6.58 -22.94 1.53
N PHE A 103 6.03 -22.09 0.69
CA PHE A 103 4.79 -21.37 0.94
C PHE A 103 3.71 -21.91 0.01
N PRO A 104 2.58 -22.39 0.54
CA PRO A 104 1.43 -22.74 -0.30
C PRO A 104 1.01 -21.54 -1.14
N LEU A 105 0.79 -21.77 -2.45
CA LEU A 105 0.19 -20.76 -3.31
C LEU A 105 -1.29 -20.60 -2.98
N ILE A 106 -1.81 -19.38 -3.15
CA ILE A 106 -3.21 -19.05 -2.90
C ILE A 106 -3.95 -18.99 -4.24
N PHE A 107 -5.04 -19.74 -4.35
CA PHE A 107 -5.85 -19.85 -5.55
C PHE A 107 -7.25 -19.27 -5.33
N ASP A 108 -7.83 -18.76 -6.40
CA ASP A 108 -9.26 -18.47 -6.53
C ASP A 108 -9.84 -19.45 -7.56
N GLY A 109 -10.51 -20.50 -7.06
CA GLY A 109 -10.87 -21.66 -7.86
C GLY A 109 -9.61 -22.38 -8.40
N ASP A 110 -9.53 -22.53 -9.72
CA ASP A 110 -8.42 -23.22 -10.41
C ASP A 110 -7.30 -22.25 -10.85
N LYS A 111 -7.46 -20.96 -10.61
CA LYS A 111 -6.48 -19.92 -10.99
C LYS A 111 -5.75 -19.38 -9.80
N LEU A 112 -4.47 -19.02 -10.01
CA LEU A 112 -3.73 -18.28 -9.00
C LEU A 112 -4.47 -16.97 -8.68
N LEU A 113 -4.61 -16.66 -7.38
CA LEU A 113 -5.32 -15.46 -6.94
C LEU A 113 -4.59 -14.21 -7.46
N GLU A 114 -5.33 -13.32 -8.10
CA GLU A 114 -4.84 -12.00 -8.47
C GLU A 114 -5.44 -10.94 -7.54
N LEU A 115 -4.61 -10.05 -7.01
CA LEU A 115 -5.11 -8.99 -6.16
C LEU A 115 -5.80 -7.90 -6.99
N PRO A 116 -6.98 -7.41 -6.56
CA PRO A 116 -7.66 -6.34 -7.25
C PRO A 116 -6.82 -5.05 -7.19
N LYS A 117 -6.41 -4.56 -8.36
CA LYS A 117 -5.65 -3.30 -8.50
C LYS A 117 -6.60 -2.12 -8.55
N ILE A 118 -6.35 -1.11 -7.73
CA ILE A 118 -7.08 0.15 -7.77
C ILE A 118 -6.41 1.04 -8.81
N LYS A 119 -7.10 1.33 -9.91
CA LYS A 119 -6.66 2.25 -10.96
C LYS A 119 -7.43 3.55 -10.85
N ILE A 120 -6.87 4.65 -11.35
CA ILE A 120 -7.54 5.94 -11.51
C ILE A 120 -7.70 6.16 -13.02
N GLU A 121 -8.93 6.21 -13.51
CA GLU A 121 -9.22 6.38 -14.93
C GLU A 121 -9.25 7.87 -15.31
N ASN A 122 -9.90 8.69 -14.48
CA ASN A 122 -10.04 10.12 -14.71
C ASN A 122 -9.28 10.92 -13.65
N VAL A 123 -8.14 11.50 -14.04
CA VAL A 123 -7.33 12.34 -13.14
C VAL A 123 -7.91 13.75 -13.10
N THR A 124 -8.17 14.25 -11.89
CA THR A 124 -8.70 15.61 -11.67
C THR A 124 -7.64 16.58 -11.12
N SER A 125 -6.69 16.07 -10.35
CA SER A 125 -5.62 16.89 -9.78
C SER A 125 -4.35 16.06 -9.62
N GLU A 126 -3.21 16.66 -9.97
CA GLU A 126 -1.90 16.04 -9.77
C GLU A 126 -0.89 17.10 -9.35
N PHE A 127 -0.14 16.83 -8.30
CA PHE A 127 0.90 17.71 -7.79
C PHE A 127 1.87 16.97 -6.88
N THR A 128 3.04 17.55 -6.65
CA THR A 128 4.06 16.97 -5.77
C THR A 128 4.05 17.68 -4.42
N ILE A 129 4.11 16.89 -3.35
CA ILE A 129 4.24 17.34 -1.97
C ILE A 129 5.45 16.67 -1.32
N ASN A 130 6.08 17.35 -0.37
CA ASN A 130 7.12 16.71 0.41
C ASN A 130 6.51 15.78 1.47
N SER A 131 7.10 14.60 1.68
CA SER A 131 6.63 13.61 2.66
C SER A 131 6.52 14.16 4.09
N SER A 132 7.26 15.22 4.43
CA SER A 132 7.14 15.90 5.73
C SER A 132 5.73 16.42 6.01
N ILE A 133 4.97 16.80 4.97
CA ILE A 133 3.56 17.18 5.08
C ILE A 133 2.73 15.96 5.50
N LEU A 134 2.93 14.81 4.82
CA LEU A 134 2.24 13.55 5.16
C LEU A 134 2.58 13.07 6.58
N HIS A 135 3.86 13.18 6.98
CA HIS A 135 4.30 12.85 8.34
C HIS A 135 3.69 13.79 9.38
N SER A 136 3.54 15.07 9.07
CA SER A 136 2.89 16.03 9.94
C SER A 136 1.41 15.70 10.13
N ILE A 137 0.71 15.29 9.07
CA ILE A 137 -0.65 14.78 9.12
C ILE A 137 -0.75 13.58 10.05
N LEU A 138 0.14 12.59 9.86
CA LEU A 138 0.18 11.38 10.68
C LEU A 138 0.45 11.71 12.16
N ASN A 139 1.50 12.49 12.46
CA ASN A 139 1.95 12.76 13.82
C ASN A 139 0.97 13.60 14.62
N TYR A 140 0.40 14.61 13.99
CA TYR A 140 -0.58 15.46 14.65
C TYR A 140 -1.84 14.69 15.01
N ASN A 141 -2.35 13.95 14.07
CA ASN A 141 -3.61 13.26 14.20
C ASN A 141 -3.51 11.99 15.09
N SER A 142 -2.33 11.38 15.19
CA SER A 142 -2.14 10.21 16.06
C SER A 142 -2.43 10.50 17.55
N LYS A 143 -2.14 11.73 17.99
CA LYS A 143 -2.42 12.17 19.38
C LYS A 143 -3.92 12.37 19.63
N GLU A 144 -4.64 12.89 18.65
CA GLU A 144 -6.09 13.14 18.78
C GLU A 144 -6.91 11.86 18.64
N LEU A 145 -6.48 10.94 17.79
CA LEU A 145 -7.14 9.64 17.61
C LEU A 145 -7.11 8.74 18.85
N ASN A 146 -6.14 8.95 19.74
CA ASN A 146 -6.03 8.20 21.00
C ASN A 146 -6.94 8.76 22.10
N LYS A 147 -7.55 9.93 21.92
CA LYS A 147 -8.54 10.44 22.86
C LYS A 147 -9.86 9.67 22.70
N LYS A 148 -10.44 9.24 23.82
CA LYS A 148 -11.76 8.59 23.85
C LYS A 148 -12.81 9.57 23.32
N ALA A 149 -13.14 9.52 22.04
CA ALA A 149 -14.05 10.45 21.43
C ALA A 149 -15.43 9.86 21.15
N PHE A 150 -16.35 10.77 20.92
CA PHE A 150 -17.79 10.63 20.94
C PHE A 150 -18.41 9.71 19.88
N SER A 151 -17.71 9.36 18.82
CA SER A 151 -18.21 8.46 17.77
C SER A 151 -17.06 7.66 17.15
N LYS A 152 -17.17 6.34 17.18
CA LYS A 152 -16.17 5.42 16.59
C LYS A 152 -16.04 5.57 15.07
N LEU A 153 -17.01 6.12 14.37
CA LEU A 153 -16.99 6.33 12.93
C LEU A 153 -16.22 7.59 12.54
N VAL A 154 -16.54 8.70 13.21
CA VAL A 154 -15.96 10.02 12.95
C VAL A 154 -14.46 10.07 13.22
N GLN A 155 -13.95 9.25 14.15
CA GLN A 155 -12.54 9.18 14.51
C GLN A 155 -11.64 8.44 13.50
N ARG A 156 -12.23 7.78 12.51
CA ARG A 156 -11.49 6.95 11.56
C ARG A 156 -11.06 7.70 10.30
N TYR A 157 -11.49 8.97 10.13
CA TYR A 157 -11.29 9.72 8.92
C TYR A 157 -10.62 11.07 9.18
N TYR A 158 -9.79 11.48 8.24
CA TYR A 158 -9.15 12.80 8.19
C TYR A 158 -9.73 13.55 7.01
N TYR A 159 -10.15 14.77 7.27
CA TYR A 159 -10.67 15.66 6.24
C TYR A 159 -9.58 16.62 5.80
N VAL A 160 -9.32 16.66 4.50
CA VAL A 160 -8.42 17.62 3.85
C VAL A 160 -9.30 18.50 2.98
N ASP A 161 -9.37 19.78 3.30
CA ASP A 161 -10.23 20.73 2.59
C ASP A 161 -9.46 21.60 1.59
N ASP A 162 -10.19 22.45 0.87
CA ASP A 162 -9.67 23.37 -0.13
C ASP A 162 -8.79 24.51 0.44
N LYS A 163 -8.67 24.62 1.77
CA LYS A 163 -7.80 25.58 2.45
C LYS A 163 -6.46 24.95 2.87
N GLY A 164 -6.21 23.71 2.47
CA GLY A 164 -5.06 22.94 2.94
C GLY A 164 -5.14 22.60 4.43
N CYS A 165 -6.33 22.63 5.02
CA CYS A 165 -6.58 22.30 6.40
C CYS A 165 -6.93 20.85 6.54
N ILE A 166 -6.40 20.20 7.59
CA ILE A 166 -6.87 18.90 8.05
C ILE A 166 -7.74 19.14 9.26
N THR A 167 -9.02 18.80 9.11
CA THR A 167 -9.96 18.87 10.19
C THR A 167 -10.40 17.48 10.59
N PHE A 168 -10.54 17.27 11.90
CA PHE A 168 -11.36 16.18 12.38
C PHE A 168 -12.83 16.54 12.17
N THR A 169 -13.60 15.60 11.67
CA THR A 169 -15.05 15.76 11.53
C THR A 169 -15.77 16.01 12.88
N SER A 170 -15.09 15.79 14.00
CA SER A 170 -15.54 16.16 15.35
C SER A 170 -15.30 17.64 15.71
N GLY A 171 -14.74 18.45 14.82
CA GLY A 171 -14.55 19.88 15.04
C GLY A 171 -13.41 20.26 16.03
N ALA A 172 -12.70 19.29 16.56
CA ALA A 172 -11.76 19.52 17.66
C ALA A 172 -10.35 19.93 17.21
N CYS A 173 -10.01 19.80 15.94
CA CYS A 173 -8.63 20.04 15.49
C CYS A 173 -8.57 20.52 14.05
N VAL A 174 -7.96 21.66 13.84
CA VAL A 174 -7.69 22.23 12.51
C VAL A 174 -6.19 22.47 12.40
N ASN A 175 -5.57 21.89 11.37
CA ASN A 175 -4.20 22.18 10.98
C ASN A 175 -4.14 22.70 9.57
N ASN A 176 -3.44 23.81 9.38
CA ASN A 176 -3.15 24.33 8.07
C ASN A 176 -1.85 23.74 7.55
N PHE A 177 -1.91 23.10 6.39
CA PHE A 177 -0.75 22.66 5.64
C PHE A 177 -0.70 23.43 4.33
N ASP A 178 0.49 23.86 3.95
CA ASP A 178 0.71 24.50 2.66
C ASP A 178 0.68 23.44 1.57
N LEU A 179 -0.50 23.20 1.00
CA LEU A 179 -0.67 22.34 -0.16
C LEU A 179 -0.59 23.17 -1.44
N PRO A 180 0.17 22.71 -2.45
CA PRO A 180 0.32 23.45 -3.71
C PRO A 180 -0.99 23.58 -4.47
N ASN A 181 -1.88 22.57 -4.35
CA ASN A 181 -3.23 22.60 -4.92
C ASN A 181 -4.26 22.23 -3.85
N PRO A 182 -5.33 23.01 -3.72
CA PRO A 182 -6.43 22.66 -2.81
C PRO A 182 -7.09 21.35 -3.19
N VAL A 183 -7.29 20.49 -2.21
CA VAL A 183 -8.00 19.22 -2.36
C VAL A 183 -9.06 19.08 -1.27
N LYS A 184 -10.14 18.40 -1.60
CA LYS A 184 -11.22 18.13 -0.65
C LYS A 184 -11.47 16.63 -0.60
N ILE A 185 -10.83 15.96 0.34
CA ILE A 185 -10.87 14.51 0.46
C ILE A 185 -11.04 14.07 1.92
N LEU A 186 -11.59 12.89 2.09
CA LEU A 186 -11.71 12.22 3.37
C LEU A 186 -10.81 10.97 3.37
N LEU A 187 -9.77 10.98 4.20
CA LEU A 187 -8.80 9.89 4.30
C LEU A 187 -9.09 9.00 5.50
N SER A 188 -9.10 7.69 5.30
CA SER A 188 -9.24 6.75 6.42
C SER A 188 -7.96 6.72 7.28
N GLN A 189 -8.14 6.38 8.55
CA GLN A 189 -7.02 6.20 9.47
C GLN A 189 -6.01 5.15 8.97
N LYS A 190 -6.48 4.13 8.27
CA LYS A 190 -5.64 3.08 7.71
C LYS A 190 -4.67 3.65 6.68
N ILE A 191 -5.16 4.52 5.78
CA ILE A 191 -4.35 5.20 4.76
C ILE A 191 -3.33 6.13 5.42
N VAL A 192 -3.77 6.99 6.36
CA VAL A 192 -2.88 7.95 7.01
C VAL A 192 -1.74 7.25 7.77
N LYS A 193 -1.97 6.09 8.36
CA LYS A 193 -0.91 5.29 8.99
C LYS A 193 0.19 4.84 8.01
N LEU A 194 -0.14 4.72 6.73
CA LEU A 194 0.82 4.34 5.69
C LEU A 194 1.67 5.51 5.20
N PHE A 195 1.36 6.75 5.56
CA PHE A 195 2.17 7.91 5.19
C PHE A 195 3.62 7.84 5.70
N LYS A 196 3.86 7.07 6.75
CA LYS A 196 5.22 6.76 7.23
C LYS A 196 6.11 6.03 6.22
N LEU A 197 5.52 5.44 5.16
CA LEU A 197 6.25 4.70 4.12
C LEU A 197 6.97 5.64 3.13
N PHE A 198 6.53 6.88 3.04
CA PHE A 198 7.05 7.83 2.08
C PHE A 198 8.21 8.63 2.66
N ASP A 199 9.26 8.81 1.85
CA ASP A 199 10.42 9.64 2.18
C ASP A 199 10.88 10.41 0.94
N GLY A 200 10.84 11.74 1.00
CA GLY A 200 11.13 12.63 -0.11
C GLY A 200 9.89 13.22 -0.77
N ASP A 201 9.99 13.46 -2.07
CA ASP A 201 8.90 14.04 -2.85
C ASP A 201 7.88 12.98 -3.25
N VAL A 202 6.63 13.25 -2.98
CA VAL A 202 5.49 12.35 -3.21
C VAL A 202 4.60 12.95 -4.29
N LEU A 203 4.43 12.24 -5.39
CA LEU A 203 3.42 12.57 -6.40
C LEU A 203 2.05 12.18 -5.86
N PHE A 204 1.20 13.18 -5.70
CA PHE A 204 -0.19 13.03 -5.30
C PHE A 204 -1.08 13.12 -6.53
N THR A 205 -1.91 12.12 -6.76
CA THR A 205 -2.89 12.10 -7.84
C THR A 205 -4.28 11.88 -7.26
N LEU A 206 -5.21 12.77 -7.57
CA LEU A 206 -6.64 12.64 -7.24
C LEU A 206 -7.40 12.40 -8.53
N GLY A 207 -8.39 11.51 -8.48
CA GLY A 207 -9.22 11.24 -9.63
C GLY A 207 -10.44 10.40 -9.26
N TYR A 208 -11.12 9.91 -10.28
CA TYR A 208 -12.33 9.12 -10.09
C TYR A 208 -12.52 8.10 -11.22
N ASP A 209 -13.31 7.09 -10.94
CA ASP A 209 -13.87 6.19 -11.95
C ASP A 209 -15.39 6.29 -11.93
N GLU A 210 -15.99 6.21 -13.09
CA GLU A 210 -17.45 6.09 -13.25
C GLU A 210 -17.83 4.63 -13.11
N ILE A 211 -18.57 4.28 -12.05
CA ILE A 211 -19.06 2.92 -11.81
C ILE A 211 -20.38 2.70 -12.56
N SER A 212 -21.22 3.73 -12.63
CA SER A 212 -22.47 3.79 -13.39
C SER A 212 -22.83 5.24 -13.65
N ASP A 213 -23.88 5.50 -14.45
CA ASP A 213 -24.31 6.85 -14.86
C ASP A 213 -24.46 7.85 -13.71
N ASP A 214 -24.75 7.38 -12.48
CA ASP A 214 -24.95 8.22 -11.30
C ASP A 214 -23.95 7.97 -10.17
N ILE A 215 -23.02 7.02 -10.31
CA ILE A 215 -22.09 6.63 -9.24
C ILE A 215 -20.65 6.86 -9.66
N VAL A 216 -19.99 7.76 -8.96
CA VAL A 216 -18.57 8.07 -9.11
C VAL A 216 -17.81 7.61 -7.88
N GLN A 217 -16.73 6.87 -8.08
CA GLN A 217 -15.83 6.45 -7.02
C GLN A 217 -14.56 7.30 -7.04
N THR A 218 -14.40 8.17 -6.06
CA THR A 218 -13.21 8.99 -5.91
C THR A 218 -12.05 8.15 -5.39
N LYS A 219 -10.87 8.38 -5.94
CA LYS A 219 -9.63 7.67 -5.63
C LYS A 219 -8.46 8.62 -5.48
N VAL A 220 -7.49 8.22 -4.68
CA VAL A 220 -6.23 8.95 -4.50
C VAL A 220 -5.06 8.00 -4.65
N LYS A 221 -3.98 8.49 -5.28
CA LYS A 221 -2.71 7.78 -5.39
C LYS A 221 -1.58 8.65 -4.82
N PHE A 222 -0.71 8.03 -4.06
CA PHE A 222 0.55 8.56 -3.56
C PHE A 222 1.68 7.73 -4.15
N GLU A 223 2.62 8.35 -4.83
CA GLU A 223 3.76 7.66 -5.43
C GLU A 223 5.06 8.37 -5.05
N CYS A 224 6.01 7.62 -4.49
CA CYS A 224 7.31 8.13 -4.11
C CYS A 224 8.35 7.02 -4.29
N ASN A 225 9.40 7.30 -5.04
CA ASN A 225 10.47 6.34 -5.31
C ASN A 225 9.92 5.01 -5.86
N ASN A 226 10.03 3.97 -5.09
CA ASN A 226 9.59 2.61 -5.42
C ASN A 226 8.26 2.20 -4.77
N ILE A 227 7.56 3.13 -4.10
CA ILE A 227 6.32 2.87 -3.35
C ILE A 227 5.14 3.54 -4.04
N VAL A 228 4.08 2.79 -4.26
CA VAL A 228 2.79 3.28 -4.73
C VAL A 228 1.71 2.86 -3.76
N LEU A 229 0.92 3.80 -3.29
CA LEU A 229 -0.29 3.59 -2.49
C LEU A 229 -1.47 4.19 -3.23
N THR A 230 -2.44 3.39 -3.61
CA THR A 230 -3.68 3.86 -4.22
C THR A 230 -4.85 3.49 -3.32
N SER A 231 -5.77 4.41 -3.11
CA SER A 231 -6.91 4.19 -2.23
C SER A 231 -8.21 4.68 -2.84
N ILE A 232 -9.28 3.96 -2.49
CA ILE A 232 -10.65 4.39 -2.68
C ILE A 232 -10.99 5.33 -1.53
N LEU A 233 -11.63 6.45 -1.83
CA LEU A 233 -12.09 7.40 -0.83
C LEU A 233 -13.56 7.13 -0.51
N SER A 234 -13.89 7.14 0.78
CA SER A 234 -15.28 7.15 1.22
C SER A 234 -15.86 8.56 0.99
N MET A 235 -17.00 8.63 0.34
CA MET A 235 -17.78 9.86 0.26
C MET A 235 -18.58 10.08 1.55
#